data_686447cd0c1984d00f47b5264e281352
#
_entry.id   686447cd0c1984d00f47b5264e281352
#
_cell.length_a   1.000
_cell.length_b   1.000
_cell.length_c   1.000
_cell.angle_alpha   90.00
_cell.angle_beta   90.00
_cell.angle_gamma   90.00
#
_symmetry.space_group_name_H-M   'P 1'
#
loop_
_entity.id
_entity.type
_entity.pdbx_description
1 polymer ?
#
loop_
_entity_poly.entity_id
_entity_poly.type
_entity_poly.pdbx_seq_one_letter_code
_entity_poly.pdbx_strand_id
1 'polypeptide(L)'
;MTFLKFIPERPDKPRNHGINMVMDKGIGMNQAHDLINTSAFLIDFIKLGFGTSYVNPNVKDKIKLFKKHKIKVYPGGTLFEAFVIRNQFDDFLRFLDKLGYDAVEVSDGSMKMDHDVKCKYIERLAKEYTVLSEVGSKQAGVEMPTDVWASQMKTEKEAGSFKVIAEARESGTVGIYDSTGKPDFALIDILTHAIPMDDIIWEAPQKSQQAWFIKHFGANVNLGNISPTEVIPLETLRLGLRGDTFFESLPDELKR
;
A
#
# COMPACT_ATOMS: atom_id res chain seq x y z
N MET A 1 -0.59 27.91 -7.70
CA MET A 1 -0.58 28.54 -9.06
C MET A 1 -0.08 27.48 -10.03
N THR A 2 -0.97 26.92 -10.86
CA THR A 2 -0.60 25.90 -11.87
C THR A 2 -0.19 26.65 -13.14
N PHE A 3 1.10 26.54 -13.50
CA PHE A 3 1.62 27.14 -14.73
C PHE A 3 1.32 26.28 -15.97
N LEU A 4 1.10 24.98 -15.80
CA LEU A 4 0.82 24.06 -16.87
C LEU A 4 -0.69 23.77 -16.96
N LYS A 5 -1.20 23.73 -18.20
CA LYS A 5 -2.57 23.27 -18.48
C LYS A 5 -2.63 21.75 -18.53
N PHE A 6 -3.83 21.20 -18.38
CA PHE A 6 -4.11 19.76 -18.49
C PHE A 6 -3.34 18.88 -17.49
N ILE A 7 -3.00 19.44 -16.34
CA ILE A 7 -2.47 18.67 -15.21
C ILE A 7 -3.64 17.99 -14.49
N PRO A 8 -3.58 16.66 -14.26
CA PRO A 8 -4.60 15.96 -13.49
C PRO A 8 -4.78 16.57 -12.09
N GLU A 9 -6.01 16.73 -11.68
CA GLU A 9 -6.32 17.16 -10.32
C GLU A 9 -5.98 16.04 -9.33
N ARG A 10 -5.29 16.39 -8.26
CA ARG A 10 -4.91 15.48 -7.18
C ARG A 10 -5.65 15.87 -5.91
N PRO A 11 -6.33 14.92 -5.24
CA PRO A 11 -7.04 15.22 -4.00
C PRO A 11 -6.07 15.60 -2.87
N ASP A 12 -6.51 16.56 -2.04
CA ASP A 12 -5.81 16.93 -0.82
C ASP A 12 -5.94 15.89 0.29
N LYS A 13 -4.98 15.87 1.22
CA LYS A 13 -5.04 15.03 2.43
C LYS A 13 -5.97 15.61 3.49
N PRO A 14 -6.77 14.80 4.22
CA PRO A 14 -6.89 13.34 4.09
C PRO A 14 -7.73 12.94 2.88
N ARG A 15 -7.31 11.89 2.19
CA ARG A 15 -7.94 11.43 0.95
C ARG A 15 -8.24 9.93 0.96
N ASN A 16 -9.24 9.51 0.17
CA ASN A 16 -9.66 8.11 0.07
C ASN A 16 -9.24 7.46 -1.26
N HIS A 17 -8.75 8.24 -2.21
CA HIS A 17 -8.21 7.80 -3.50
C HIS A 17 -6.97 8.61 -3.86
N GLY A 18 -6.17 8.12 -4.77
CA GLY A 18 -4.87 8.71 -5.07
C GLY A 18 -3.85 8.52 -3.94
N ILE A 19 -4.06 7.53 -3.10
CA ILE A 19 -3.24 7.19 -1.95
C ILE A 19 -1.83 6.79 -2.40
N ASN A 20 -0.83 7.25 -1.65
CA ASN A 20 0.54 6.74 -1.71
C ASN A 20 0.89 6.05 -0.38
N MET A 21 1.11 4.74 -0.42
CA MET A 21 1.68 3.97 0.68
C MET A 21 3.17 3.76 0.43
N VAL A 22 3.98 4.35 1.29
CA VAL A 22 5.45 4.30 1.20
C VAL A 22 5.99 3.19 2.09
N MET A 23 6.89 2.38 1.56
CA MET A 23 7.51 1.27 2.29
C MET A 23 8.87 1.67 2.85
N ASP A 24 8.95 1.83 4.16
CA ASP A 24 10.18 2.06 4.90
C ASP A 24 10.82 0.72 5.27
N LYS A 25 11.95 0.41 4.66
CA LYS A 25 12.73 -0.81 4.90
C LYS A 25 13.85 -0.62 5.94
N GLY A 26 13.77 0.43 6.74
CA GLY A 26 14.78 0.73 7.78
C GLY A 26 15.58 2.00 7.53
N ILE A 27 15.00 3.02 6.87
CA ILE A 27 15.67 4.32 6.74
C ILE A 27 16.00 4.90 8.13
N GLY A 28 17.13 5.63 8.22
CA GLY A 28 17.53 6.33 9.43
C GLY A 28 16.68 7.57 9.71
N MET A 29 16.83 8.15 10.92
CA MET A 29 16.07 9.35 11.32
C MET A 29 16.33 10.55 10.40
N ASN A 30 17.56 10.77 9.93
CA ASN A 30 17.85 11.87 9.01
C ASN A 30 17.11 11.70 7.68
N GLN A 31 17.13 10.49 7.10
CA GLN A 31 16.39 10.20 5.88
C GLN A 31 14.88 10.33 6.09
N ALA A 32 14.36 9.98 7.27
CA ALA A 32 12.95 10.18 7.60
C ALA A 32 12.60 11.68 7.66
N HIS A 33 13.46 12.52 8.23
CA HIS A 33 13.29 13.98 8.21
C HIS A 33 13.36 14.54 6.79
N ASP A 34 14.30 14.10 5.96
CA ASP A 34 14.44 14.54 4.58
C ASP A 34 13.20 14.18 3.76
N LEU A 35 12.69 12.94 3.93
CA LEU A 35 11.45 12.48 3.30
C LEU A 35 10.25 13.37 3.66
N ILE A 36 10.11 13.70 4.95
CA ILE A 36 9.01 14.53 5.44
C ILE A 36 9.14 15.95 4.91
N ASN A 37 10.33 16.55 4.96
CA ASN A 37 10.55 17.92 4.51
C ASN A 37 10.25 18.10 3.02
N THR A 38 10.43 17.06 2.21
CA THR A 38 10.28 17.13 0.76
C THR A 38 8.92 16.66 0.27
N SER A 39 8.29 15.67 0.93
CA SER A 39 7.17 14.94 0.34
C SER A 39 6.04 14.53 1.30
N ALA A 40 6.00 15.04 2.53
CA ALA A 40 4.95 14.67 3.51
C ALA A 40 3.52 14.85 2.97
N PHE A 41 3.29 15.87 2.16
CA PHE A 41 1.97 16.18 1.58
C PHE A 41 1.51 15.15 0.54
N LEU A 42 2.42 14.35 0.02
CA LEU A 42 2.15 13.29 -0.96
C LEU A 42 1.98 11.90 -0.32
N ILE A 43 2.34 11.72 0.96
CA ILE A 43 2.35 10.42 1.64
C ILE A 43 1.13 10.30 2.55
N ASP A 44 0.37 9.22 2.38
CA ASP A 44 -0.81 8.92 3.21
C ASP A 44 -0.49 7.88 4.28
N PHE A 45 0.27 6.85 3.91
CA PHE A 45 0.69 5.76 4.78
C PHE A 45 2.18 5.50 4.69
N ILE A 46 2.78 5.13 5.83
CA ILE A 46 4.11 4.51 5.88
C ILE A 46 3.97 3.11 6.46
N LYS A 47 4.33 2.13 5.64
CA LYS A 47 4.51 0.73 6.03
C LYS A 47 5.95 0.55 6.53
N LEU A 48 6.12 0.24 7.82
CA LEU A 48 7.40 -0.21 8.35
C LEU A 48 7.57 -1.68 7.96
N GLY A 49 8.25 -1.91 6.84
CA GLY A 49 8.29 -3.19 6.14
C GLY A 49 8.89 -4.32 6.96
N PHE A 50 8.45 -5.52 6.71
CA PHE A 50 8.89 -6.76 7.39
C PHE A 50 8.73 -6.67 8.92
N GLY A 51 9.75 -7.07 9.67
CA GLY A 51 9.86 -6.88 11.12
C GLY A 51 10.74 -5.69 11.53
N THR A 52 10.94 -4.68 10.67
CA THR A 52 11.84 -3.55 10.97
C THR A 52 11.44 -2.78 12.21
N SER A 53 10.15 -2.68 12.50
CA SER A 53 9.65 -2.07 13.74
C SER A 53 10.12 -2.78 15.02
N TYR A 54 10.39 -4.07 14.95
CA TYR A 54 10.83 -4.85 16.10
C TYR A 54 12.31 -4.66 16.42
N VAL A 55 13.11 -4.38 15.39
CA VAL A 55 14.59 -4.28 15.52
C VAL A 55 15.12 -2.84 15.49
N ASN A 56 14.32 -1.87 15.05
CA ASN A 56 14.76 -0.49 14.95
C ASN A 56 14.67 0.24 16.32
N PRO A 57 15.79 0.67 16.93
CA PRO A 57 15.77 1.34 18.22
C PRO A 57 15.05 2.69 18.20
N ASN A 58 14.95 3.35 17.04
CA ASN A 58 14.36 4.67 16.88
C ASN A 58 12.90 4.62 16.35
N VAL A 59 12.28 3.43 16.33
CA VAL A 59 10.96 3.23 15.72
C VAL A 59 9.91 4.16 16.30
N LYS A 60 9.89 4.36 17.62
CA LYS A 60 8.90 5.21 18.31
C LYS A 60 9.00 6.69 17.88
N ASP A 61 10.20 7.18 17.70
CA ASP A 61 10.42 8.56 17.29
C ASP A 61 10.10 8.77 15.80
N LYS A 62 10.37 7.76 14.96
CA LYS A 62 9.91 7.76 13.56
C LYS A 62 8.37 7.79 13.46
N ILE A 63 7.68 6.96 14.22
CA ILE A 63 6.20 6.95 14.25
C ILE A 63 5.68 8.33 14.65
N LYS A 64 6.21 8.93 15.72
CA LYS A 64 5.82 10.29 16.14
C LYS A 64 6.07 11.32 15.06
N LEU A 65 7.24 11.27 14.39
CA LEU A 65 7.58 12.18 13.30
C LEU A 65 6.54 12.10 12.19
N PHE A 66 6.25 10.92 11.68
CA PHE A 66 5.31 10.73 10.56
C PHE A 66 3.89 11.14 10.95
N LYS A 67 3.41 10.77 12.12
CA LYS A 67 2.08 11.14 12.62
C LYS A 67 1.90 12.64 12.78
N LYS A 68 2.93 13.39 13.20
CA LYS A 68 2.92 14.85 13.26
C LYS A 68 2.58 15.49 11.91
N HIS A 69 2.90 14.82 10.81
CA HIS A 69 2.62 15.25 9.44
C HIS A 69 1.37 14.60 8.83
N LYS A 70 0.46 14.08 9.67
CA LYS A 70 -0.82 13.46 9.26
C LYS A 70 -0.60 12.26 8.33
N ILE A 71 0.46 11.49 8.58
CA ILE A 71 0.76 10.25 7.88
C ILE A 71 0.45 9.10 8.83
N LYS A 72 -0.40 8.17 8.43
CA LYS A 72 -0.68 6.96 9.18
C LYS A 72 0.50 5.99 9.07
N VAL A 73 0.88 5.39 10.19
CA VAL A 73 2.02 4.48 10.25
C VAL A 73 1.56 3.11 10.72
N TYR A 74 2.05 2.06 10.07
CA TYR A 74 1.72 0.71 10.46
C TYR A 74 2.92 -0.25 10.31
N PRO A 75 3.00 -1.32 11.13
CA PRO A 75 3.96 -2.39 10.92
C PRO A 75 3.49 -3.29 9.78
N GLY A 76 4.41 -3.74 8.93
CA GLY A 76 4.08 -4.68 7.86
C GLY A 76 3.49 -5.99 8.37
N GLY A 77 2.60 -6.60 7.61
CA GLY A 77 1.78 -7.76 8.02
C GLY A 77 2.60 -8.99 8.43
N THR A 78 3.80 -9.18 7.89
CA THR A 78 4.70 -10.26 8.36
C THR A 78 4.98 -10.18 9.86
N LEU A 79 4.99 -8.98 10.46
CA LEU A 79 5.15 -8.86 11.91
C LEU A 79 3.88 -9.30 12.66
N PHE A 80 2.68 -8.96 12.15
CA PHE A 80 1.41 -9.49 12.65
C PHE A 80 1.43 -11.03 12.61
N GLU A 81 1.76 -11.62 11.46
CA GLU A 81 1.87 -13.08 11.30
C GLU A 81 2.85 -13.70 12.31
N ALA A 82 3.99 -13.03 12.56
CA ALA A 82 5.00 -13.49 13.49
C ALA A 82 4.49 -13.56 14.94
N PHE A 83 3.62 -12.66 15.36
CA PHE A 83 2.96 -12.71 16.66
C PHE A 83 1.85 -13.79 16.69
N VAL A 84 1.01 -13.83 15.65
CA VAL A 84 -0.14 -14.75 15.59
C VAL A 84 0.30 -16.21 15.61
N ILE A 85 1.31 -16.58 14.81
CA ILE A 85 1.81 -17.96 14.77
C ILE A 85 2.40 -18.43 16.12
N ARG A 86 2.75 -17.50 16.99
CA ARG A 86 3.23 -17.75 18.35
C ARG A 86 2.13 -17.69 19.42
N ASN A 87 0.86 -17.58 19.00
CA ASN A 87 -0.29 -17.36 19.89
C ASN A 87 -0.14 -16.10 20.77
N GLN A 88 0.47 -15.05 20.22
CA GLN A 88 0.79 -13.81 20.94
C GLN A 88 0.02 -12.59 20.40
N PHE A 89 -1.24 -12.77 20.01
CA PHE A 89 -2.04 -11.66 19.47
C PHE A 89 -2.24 -10.52 20.48
N ASP A 90 -2.45 -10.84 21.76
CA ASP A 90 -2.57 -9.80 22.80
C ASP A 90 -1.25 -9.07 23.04
N ASP A 91 -0.10 -9.73 22.85
CA ASP A 91 1.19 -9.08 22.88
C ASP A 91 1.36 -8.15 21.68
N PHE A 92 0.83 -8.52 20.51
CA PHE A 92 0.79 -7.65 19.34
C PHE A 92 0.01 -6.36 19.61
N LEU A 93 -1.17 -6.45 20.22
CA LEU A 93 -1.95 -5.26 20.61
C LEU A 93 -1.14 -4.37 21.56
N ARG A 94 -0.54 -4.96 22.60
CA ARG A 94 0.34 -4.20 23.52
C ARG A 94 1.54 -3.56 22.81
N PHE A 95 2.09 -4.22 21.79
CA PHE A 95 3.18 -3.69 20.97
C PHE A 95 2.72 -2.48 20.15
N LEU A 96 1.55 -2.55 19.50
CA LEU A 96 0.97 -1.45 18.75
C LEU A 96 0.76 -0.21 19.63
N ASP A 97 0.12 -0.40 20.79
CA ASP A 97 -0.16 0.67 21.75
C ASP A 97 1.10 1.31 22.31
N LYS A 98 2.06 0.48 22.73
CA LYS A 98 3.34 0.94 23.30
C LYS A 98 4.12 1.84 22.34
N LEU A 99 4.05 1.55 21.04
CA LEU A 99 4.73 2.33 20.02
C LEU A 99 3.87 3.47 19.47
N GLY A 100 2.55 3.42 19.69
CA GLY A 100 1.61 4.47 19.29
C GLY A 100 1.22 4.40 17.82
N TYR A 101 1.06 3.20 17.27
CA TYR A 101 0.52 3.01 15.93
C TYR A 101 -0.95 3.45 15.86
N ASP A 102 -1.39 3.90 14.70
CA ASP A 102 -2.78 4.28 14.40
C ASP A 102 -3.36 3.48 13.22
N ALA A 103 -2.52 2.66 12.61
CA ALA A 103 -2.91 1.73 11.57
C ALA A 103 -2.19 0.38 11.75
N VAL A 104 -2.70 -0.65 11.12
CA VAL A 104 -2.16 -2.02 11.19
C VAL A 104 -2.42 -2.74 9.87
N GLU A 105 -1.49 -3.62 9.48
CA GLU A 105 -1.68 -4.53 8.36
C GLU A 105 -1.99 -5.94 8.86
N VAL A 106 -3.01 -6.55 8.30
CA VAL A 106 -3.37 -7.96 8.53
C VAL A 106 -3.08 -8.75 7.25
N SER A 107 -2.17 -9.70 7.32
CA SER A 107 -1.80 -10.56 6.20
C SER A 107 -1.69 -12.03 6.64
N ASP A 108 -1.63 -12.92 5.66
CA ASP A 108 -1.42 -14.37 5.85
C ASP A 108 -0.49 -14.96 4.77
N GLY A 109 0.24 -14.09 4.08
CA GLY A 109 1.10 -14.47 2.96
C GLY A 109 2.31 -15.33 3.35
N SER A 110 2.76 -15.32 4.62
CA SER A 110 3.90 -16.11 5.10
C SER A 110 3.49 -17.33 5.92
N MET A 111 2.22 -17.46 6.27
CA MET A 111 1.69 -18.57 7.05
C MET A 111 0.32 -19.01 6.53
N LYS A 112 -0.06 -20.26 6.77
CA LYS A 112 -1.43 -20.70 6.51
C LYS A 112 -2.34 -20.20 7.64
N MET A 113 -3.37 -19.46 7.29
CA MET A 113 -4.42 -19.01 8.20
C MET A 113 -5.78 -19.31 7.53
N ASP A 114 -6.72 -19.77 8.32
CA ASP A 114 -8.12 -19.87 7.88
C ASP A 114 -8.66 -18.45 7.61
N HIS A 115 -9.33 -18.24 6.49
CA HIS A 115 -9.78 -16.92 6.08
C HIS A 115 -10.80 -16.30 7.04
N ASP A 116 -11.69 -17.12 7.61
CA ASP A 116 -12.64 -16.65 8.63
C ASP A 116 -11.92 -16.20 9.91
N VAL A 117 -10.79 -16.85 10.23
CA VAL A 117 -9.93 -16.43 11.35
C VAL A 117 -9.26 -15.10 11.04
N LYS A 118 -8.77 -14.91 9.82
CA LYS A 118 -8.20 -13.63 9.36
C LYS A 118 -9.24 -12.50 9.48
N CYS A 119 -10.46 -12.73 9.02
CA CYS A 119 -11.55 -11.77 9.12
C CYS A 119 -11.85 -11.39 10.59
N LYS A 120 -11.84 -12.35 11.51
CA LYS A 120 -12.01 -12.05 12.95
C LYS A 120 -10.89 -11.17 13.52
N TYR A 121 -9.65 -11.33 13.07
CA TYR A 121 -8.57 -10.41 13.43
C TYR A 121 -8.81 -9.01 12.88
N ILE A 122 -9.26 -8.90 11.62
CA ILE A 122 -9.62 -7.63 11.00
C ILE A 122 -10.73 -6.95 11.81
N GLU A 123 -11.84 -7.64 12.09
CA GLU A 123 -12.96 -7.12 12.90
C GLU A 123 -12.50 -6.64 14.28
N ARG A 124 -11.62 -7.39 14.94
CA ARG A 124 -11.10 -7.01 16.25
C ARG A 124 -10.23 -5.76 16.20
N LEU A 125 -9.33 -5.69 15.21
CA LEU A 125 -8.40 -4.58 15.03
C LEU A 125 -9.09 -3.30 14.52
N ALA A 126 -10.11 -3.44 13.68
CA ALA A 126 -10.85 -2.31 13.12
C ALA A 126 -11.61 -1.47 14.16
N LYS A 127 -11.79 -1.99 15.38
CA LYS A 127 -12.40 -1.25 16.50
C LYS A 127 -11.50 -0.13 17.02
N GLU A 128 -10.21 -0.24 16.84
CA GLU A 128 -9.22 0.64 17.48
C GLU A 128 -8.21 1.24 16.46
N TYR A 129 -8.00 0.57 15.32
CA TYR A 129 -7.00 0.93 14.33
C TYR A 129 -7.60 1.09 12.94
N THR A 130 -6.92 1.86 12.08
CA THR A 130 -7.16 1.79 10.63
C THR A 130 -6.54 0.51 10.11
N VAL A 131 -7.35 -0.46 9.70
CA VAL A 131 -6.87 -1.74 9.20
C VAL A 131 -6.64 -1.67 7.69
N LEU A 132 -5.49 -2.14 7.26
CA LEU A 132 -5.18 -2.50 5.89
C LEU A 132 -5.05 -4.03 5.85
N SER A 133 -5.73 -4.71 4.95
CA SER A 133 -5.60 -6.16 4.83
C SER A 133 -4.98 -6.53 3.49
N GLU A 134 -4.07 -7.49 3.49
CA GLU A 134 -3.32 -7.89 2.32
C GLU A 134 -3.78 -9.26 1.83
N VAL A 135 -4.20 -9.34 0.57
CA VAL A 135 -4.61 -10.58 -0.09
C VAL A 135 -3.60 -10.97 -1.16
N GLY A 136 -3.23 -12.22 -1.17
CA GLY A 136 -2.28 -12.81 -2.11
C GLY A 136 -1.24 -13.69 -1.43
N SER A 137 -0.58 -14.55 -2.21
CA SER A 137 0.47 -15.42 -1.68
C SER A 137 1.85 -14.80 -1.86
N LYS A 138 2.63 -14.80 -0.79
CA LYS A 138 4.08 -14.48 -0.82
C LYS A 138 4.94 -15.65 -1.28
N GLN A 139 4.38 -16.83 -1.47
CA GLN A 139 5.13 -18.02 -1.86
C GLN A 139 5.19 -18.12 -3.39
N ALA A 140 6.40 -18.18 -3.94
CA ALA A 140 6.60 -18.39 -5.35
C ALA A 140 6.01 -19.75 -5.77
N GLY A 141 5.23 -19.78 -6.86
CA GLY A 141 4.59 -20.99 -7.36
C GLY A 141 3.29 -21.39 -6.65
N VAL A 142 2.82 -20.61 -5.69
CA VAL A 142 1.47 -20.78 -5.12
C VAL A 142 0.53 -19.81 -5.84
N GLU A 143 -0.25 -20.34 -6.76
CA GLU A 143 -1.28 -19.58 -7.46
C GLU A 143 -2.59 -19.64 -6.65
N MET A 144 -3.14 -18.50 -6.34
CA MET A 144 -4.47 -18.38 -5.76
C MET A 144 -5.46 -18.19 -6.92
N PRO A 145 -6.54 -18.99 -7.00
CA PRO A 145 -7.59 -18.77 -7.99
C PRO A 145 -8.17 -17.36 -7.94
N THR A 146 -8.46 -16.77 -9.08
CA THR A 146 -8.89 -15.36 -9.19
C THR A 146 -10.20 -15.07 -8.48
N ASP A 147 -11.13 -16.01 -8.49
CA ASP A 147 -12.39 -15.93 -7.75
C ASP A 147 -12.18 -15.95 -6.23
N VAL A 148 -11.18 -16.69 -5.76
CA VAL A 148 -10.76 -16.70 -4.34
C VAL A 148 -10.18 -15.34 -3.95
N TRP A 149 -9.31 -14.74 -4.79
CA TRP A 149 -8.79 -13.39 -4.57
C TRP A 149 -9.93 -12.38 -4.39
N ALA A 150 -10.85 -12.35 -5.35
CA ALA A 150 -11.98 -11.42 -5.35
C ALA A 150 -12.88 -11.62 -4.12
N SER A 151 -13.20 -12.87 -3.80
CA SER A 151 -14.02 -13.21 -2.62
C SER A 151 -13.34 -12.80 -1.32
N GLN A 152 -12.04 -13.10 -1.15
CA GLN A 152 -11.31 -12.74 0.05
C GLN A 152 -11.21 -11.23 0.24
N MET A 153 -10.87 -10.49 -0.80
CA MET A 153 -10.81 -9.02 -0.71
C MET A 153 -12.15 -8.42 -0.31
N LYS A 154 -13.26 -8.95 -0.85
CA LYS A 154 -14.60 -8.50 -0.49
C LYS A 154 -14.94 -8.77 0.97
N THR A 155 -14.74 -10.00 1.45
CA THR A 155 -15.04 -10.35 2.84
C THR A 155 -14.14 -9.62 3.82
N GLU A 156 -12.88 -9.36 3.49
CA GLU A 156 -11.98 -8.55 4.32
C GLU A 156 -12.42 -7.08 4.40
N LYS A 157 -12.98 -6.52 3.32
CA LYS A 157 -13.63 -5.20 3.37
C LYS A 157 -14.84 -5.21 4.29
N GLU A 158 -15.70 -6.22 4.18
CA GLU A 158 -16.89 -6.39 5.01
C GLU A 158 -16.53 -6.59 6.49
N ALA A 159 -15.40 -7.25 6.78
CA ALA A 159 -14.85 -7.42 8.12
C ALA A 159 -14.29 -6.12 8.73
N GLY A 160 -14.16 -5.03 7.96
CA GLY A 160 -13.78 -3.72 8.47
C GLY A 160 -12.43 -3.18 8.00
N SER A 161 -11.81 -3.79 6.98
CA SER A 161 -10.61 -3.20 6.36
C SER A 161 -10.91 -1.84 5.74
N PHE A 162 -10.11 -0.84 6.06
CA PHE A 162 -10.19 0.48 5.42
C PHE A 162 -9.89 0.37 3.92
N LYS A 163 -8.82 -0.33 3.57
CA LYS A 163 -8.44 -0.71 2.20
C LYS A 163 -7.94 -2.14 2.18
N VAL A 164 -8.11 -2.81 1.05
CA VAL A 164 -7.46 -4.09 0.78
C VAL A 164 -6.23 -3.86 -0.09
N ILE A 165 -5.17 -4.58 0.18
CA ILE A 165 -3.91 -4.51 -0.56
C ILE A 165 -3.82 -5.71 -1.49
N ALA A 166 -3.60 -5.46 -2.78
CA ALA A 166 -3.27 -6.50 -3.75
C ALA A 166 -1.77 -6.77 -3.70
N GLU A 167 -1.38 -7.93 -3.16
CA GLU A 167 0.02 -8.34 -2.90
C GLU A 167 0.85 -8.45 -4.18
N ALA A 168 2.06 -7.94 -4.14
CA ALA A 168 3.02 -8.01 -5.24
C ALA A 168 4.46 -8.27 -4.81
N ARG A 169 4.74 -8.55 -3.59
CA ARG A 169 6.07 -8.50 -2.98
C ARG A 169 6.83 -7.22 -3.33
N GLU A 170 7.91 -7.00 -2.62
CA GLU A 170 8.81 -5.88 -2.90
C GLU A 170 9.58 -6.01 -4.23
N SER A 171 9.69 -7.23 -4.78
CA SER A 171 10.33 -7.48 -6.09
C SER A 171 9.45 -7.03 -7.26
N GLY A 172 8.12 -7.03 -7.08
CA GLY A 172 7.16 -6.81 -8.16
C GLY A 172 7.16 -7.93 -9.21
N THR A 173 7.42 -9.18 -8.80
CA THR A 173 7.49 -10.34 -9.69
C THR A 173 6.69 -11.54 -9.18
N VAL A 174 5.78 -11.29 -8.23
CA VAL A 174 4.89 -12.29 -7.61
C VAL A 174 3.56 -11.60 -7.31
N GLY A 175 2.50 -12.36 -7.04
CA GLY A 175 1.18 -11.84 -6.72
C GLY A 175 0.45 -11.35 -7.96
N ILE A 176 0.14 -10.07 -8.05
CA ILE A 176 -0.54 -9.47 -9.22
C ILE A 176 0.37 -9.27 -10.44
N TYR A 177 1.58 -9.80 -10.43
CA TYR A 177 2.54 -9.73 -11.53
C TYR A 177 3.07 -11.11 -11.91
N ASP A 178 3.43 -11.24 -13.18
CA ASP A 178 4.20 -12.39 -13.65
C ASP A 178 5.68 -12.29 -13.22
N SER A 179 6.45 -13.33 -13.52
CA SER A 179 7.89 -13.40 -13.20
C SER A 179 8.75 -12.33 -13.88
N THR A 180 8.22 -11.63 -14.88
CA THR A 180 8.90 -10.52 -15.58
C THR A 180 8.53 -9.16 -15.00
N GLY A 181 7.59 -9.10 -14.04
CA GLY A 181 7.07 -7.88 -13.43
C GLY A 181 5.95 -7.21 -14.24
N LYS A 182 5.37 -7.90 -15.22
CA LYS A 182 4.20 -7.42 -15.94
C LYS A 182 2.94 -7.68 -15.14
N PRO A 183 2.01 -6.71 -15.04
CA PRO A 183 0.73 -6.90 -14.38
C PRO A 183 -0.09 -8.03 -15.05
N ASP A 184 -0.67 -8.89 -14.22
CA ASP A 184 -1.68 -9.86 -14.66
C ASP A 184 -3.00 -9.12 -14.89
N PHE A 185 -3.21 -8.71 -16.14
CA PHE A 185 -4.38 -7.93 -16.53
C PHE A 185 -5.69 -8.69 -16.25
N ALA A 186 -5.73 -10.01 -16.45
CA ALA A 186 -6.95 -10.79 -16.25
C ALA A 186 -7.35 -10.83 -14.76
N LEU A 187 -6.39 -11.02 -13.86
CA LEU A 187 -6.62 -10.95 -12.42
C LEU A 187 -7.06 -9.53 -12.01
N ILE A 188 -6.33 -8.51 -12.44
CA ILE A 188 -6.61 -7.10 -12.09
C ILE A 188 -8.02 -6.69 -12.56
N ASP A 189 -8.41 -7.07 -13.78
CA ASP A 189 -9.74 -6.79 -14.33
C ASP A 189 -10.85 -7.43 -13.47
N ILE A 190 -10.70 -8.68 -13.08
CA ILE A 190 -11.65 -9.37 -12.18
C ILE A 190 -11.75 -8.65 -10.83
N LEU A 191 -10.63 -8.25 -10.24
CA LEU A 191 -10.62 -7.56 -8.94
C LEU A 191 -11.33 -6.21 -9.02
N THR A 192 -11.14 -5.45 -10.09
CA THR A 192 -11.78 -4.14 -10.26
C THR A 192 -13.29 -4.22 -10.51
N HIS A 193 -13.78 -5.37 -10.99
CA HIS A 193 -15.22 -5.64 -11.08
C HIS A 193 -15.84 -6.12 -9.76
N ALA A 194 -15.04 -6.76 -8.91
CA ALA A 194 -15.52 -7.31 -7.64
C ALA A 194 -15.56 -6.28 -6.51
N ILE A 195 -14.65 -5.29 -6.53
CA ILE A 195 -14.44 -4.32 -5.45
C ILE A 195 -14.23 -2.93 -6.06
N PRO A 196 -14.80 -1.86 -5.45
CA PRO A 196 -14.52 -0.50 -5.89
C PRO A 196 -13.02 -0.22 -5.96
N MET A 197 -12.56 0.34 -7.08
CA MET A 197 -11.15 0.66 -7.32
C MET A 197 -10.53 1.48 -6.18
N ASP A 198 -11.29 2.42 -5.63
CA ASP A 198 -10.84 3.26 -4.52
C ASP A 198 -10.59 2.46 -3.22
N ASP A 199 -11.15 1.26 -3.09
CA ASP A 199 -10.94 0.40 -1.93
C ASP A 199 -9.71 -0.49 -2.03
N ILE A 200 -9.05 -0.54 -3.19
CA ILE A 200 -7.84 -1.33 -3.41
C ILE A 200 -6.59 -0.45 -3.37
N ILE A 201 -5.54 -0.92 -2.72
CA ILE A 201 -4.17 -0.41 -2.86
C ILE A 201 -3.37 -1.44 -3.67
N TRP A 202 -2.85 -1.01 -4.81
CA TRP A 202 -2.03 -1.84 -5.68
C TRP A 202 -0.57 -1.71 -5.31
N GLU A 203 0.09 -2.78 -4.90
CA GLU A 203 1.53 -2.74 -4.68
C GLU A 203 2.26 -2.61 -6.01
N ALA A 204 2.98 -1.52 -6.19
CA ALA A 204 3.70 -1.17 -7.42
C ALA A 204 5.13 -0.69 -7.11
N PRO A 205 6.02 -1.61 -6.70
CA PRO A 205 7.37 -1.25 -6.28
C PRO A 205 8.25 -0.76 -7.44
N GLN A 206 7.92 -1.08 -8.67
CA GLN A 206 8.70 -0.69 -9.86
C GLN A 206 8.04 0.48 -10.61
N LYS A 207 8.86 1.38 -11.16
CA LYS A 207 8.39 2.52 -11.97
C LYS A 207 7.47 2.08 -13.13
N SER A 208 7.81 0.99 -13.82
CA SER A 208 7.01 0.45 -14.94
C SER A 208 5.60 0.06 -14.49
N GLN A 209 5.46 -0.50 -13.30
CA GLN A 209 4.20 -0.89 -12.69
C GLN A 209 3.38 0.34 -12.30
N GLN A 210 4.01 1.33 -11.66
CA GLN A 210 3.38 2.61 -11.33
C GLN A 210 2.82 3.29 -12.58
N ALA A 211 3.62 3.39 -13.64
CA ALA A 211 3.21 3.97 -14.91
C ALA A 211 2.06 3.17 -15.55
N TRP A 212 2.10 1.84 -15.48
CA TRP A 212 1.05 0.98 -16.00
C TRP A 212 -0.29 1.24 -15.30
N PHE A 213 -0.31 1.25 -13.95
CA PHE A 213 -1.52 1.52 -13.19
C PHE A 213 -2.08 2.93 -13.46
N ILE A 214 -1.22 3.94 -13.56
CA ILE A 214 -1.63 5.32 -13.88
C ILE A 214 -2.27 5.40 -15.26
N LYS A 215 -1.72 4.71 -16.27
CA LYS A 215 -2.28 4.67 -17.62
C LYS A 215 -3.64 3.99 -17.69
N HIS A 216 -3.83 2.91 -16.95
CA HIS A 216 -5.05 2.10 -17.01
C HIS A 216 -6.18 2.64 -16.14
N PHE A 217 -5.84 3.26 -14.99
CA PHE A 217 -6.82 3.64 -13.98
C PHE A 217 -6.78 5.12 -13.62
N GLY A 218 -5.93 5.88 -14.29
CA GLY A 218 -5.80 7.32 -14.10
C GLY A 218 -4.86 7.73 -12.98
N ALA A 219 -4.62 9.04 -12.90
CA ALA A 219 -3.66 9.67 -12.00
C ALA A 219 -3.93 9.39 -10.51
N ASN A 220 -5.18 9.08 -10.15
CA ASN A 220 -5.62 8.93 -8.76
C ASN A 220 -5.81 7.47 -8.31
N VAL A 221 -5.22 6.51 -9.01
CA VAL A 221 -5.14 5.11 -8.53
C VAL A 221 -4.33 5.02 -7.23
N ASN A 222 -4.77 4.19 -6.28
CA ASN A 222 -4.04 3.98 -5.02
C ASN A 222 -2.84 3.06 -5.25
N LEU A 223 -1.66 3.49 -4.87
CA LEU A 223 -0.42 2.73 -5.07
C LEU A 223 0.32 2.50 -3.76
N GLY A 224 0.86 1.31 -3.61
CA GLY A 224 1.62 0.85 -2.46
C GLY A 224 3.04 0.40 -2.80
N ASN A 225 3.78 0.06 -1.76
CA ASN A 225 5.20 -0.35 -1.82
C ASN A 225 6.12 0.67 -2.50
N ILE A 226 5.75 1.96 -2.43
CA ILE A 226 6.56 3.03 -3.02
C ILE A 226 7.83 3.23 -2.19
N SER A 227 8.98 3.25 -2.84
CA SER A 227 10.23 3.57 -2.16
C SER A 227 10.21 5.02 -1.61
N PRO A 228 10.81 5.29 -0.45
CA PRO A 228 10.96 6.65 0.06
C PRO A 228 11.59 7.64 -0.94
N THR A 229 12.47 7.16 -1.82
CA THR A 229 13.12 7.97 -2.86
C THR A 229 12.26 8.17 -4.12
N GLU A 230 11.16 7.42 -4.24
CA GLU A 230 10.31 7.43 -5.44
C GLU A 230 9.00 8.24 -5.25
N VAL A 231 8.79 8.89 -4.11
CA VAL A 231 7.55 9.63 -3.84
C VAL A 231 7.36 10.81 -4.81
N ILE A 232 8.37 11.67 -4.95
CA ILE A 232 8.34 12.78 -5.93
C ILE A 232 8.34 12.26 -7.38
N PRO A 233 9.21 11.29 -7.76
CA PRO A 233 9.13 10.65 -9.07
C PRO A 233 7.75 10.07 -9.41
N LEU A 234 7.06 9.42 -8.47
CA LEU A 234 5.70 8.92 -8.67
C LEU A 234 4.71 10.06 -8.93
N GLU A 235 4.79 11.15 -8.18
CA GLU A 235 3.89 12.29 -8.41
C GLU A 235 4.12 12.89 -9.80
N THR A 236 5.36 12.94 -10.29
CA THR A 236 5.62 13.39 -11.67
C THR A 236 5.04 12.44 -12.72
N LEU A 237 4.95 11.13 -12.47
CA LEU A 237 4.20 10.20 -13.32
C LEU A 237 2.70 10.52 -13.30
N ARG A 238 2.12 10.73 -12.11
CA ARG A 238 0.69 11.04 -11.95
C ARG A 238 0.27 12.32 -12.67
N LEU A 239 1.16 13.31 -12.66
CA LEU A 239 0.92 14.60 -13.30
C LEU A 239 1.25 14.65 -14.81
N GLY A 240 1.64 13.50 -15.41
CA GLY A 240 2.02 13.46 -16.83
C GLY A 240 3.31 14.22 -17.16
N LEU A 241 4.23 14.36 -16.18
CA LEU A 241 5.49 15.09 -16.34
C LEU A 241 6.69 14.19 -16.68
N ARG A 242 6.44 12.89 -16.91
CA ARG A 242 7.46 11.92 -17.34
C ARG A 242 7.04 11.26 -18.64
N GLY A 243 8.02 10.89 -19.46
CA GLY A 243 7.79 10.28 -20.77
C GLY A 243 6.85 9.08 -20.76
N ASP A 244 6.84 8.30 -19.66
CA ASP A 244 5.97 7.12 -19.52
C ASP A 244 4.46 7.48 -19.51
N THR A 245 4.09 8.68 -19.05
CA THR A 245 2.69 9.13 -18.87
C THR A 245 2.43 10.50 -19.52
N PHE A 246 3.35 10.98 -20.33
CA PHE A 246 3.38 12.38 -20.80
C PHE A 246 2.12 12.80 -21.57
N PHE A 247 1.52 11.87 -22.31
CA PHE A 247 0.37 12.15 -23.14
C PHE A 247 -0.98 11.81 -22.49
N GLU A 248 -0.98 11.18 -21.31
CA GLU A 248 -2.20 10.60 -20.72
C GLU A 248 -3.27 11.64 -20.38
N SER A 249 -2.85 12.83 -19.94
CA SER A 249 -3.78 13.91 -19.54
C SER A 249 -3.97 14.98 -20.63
N LEU A 250 -3.29 14.86 -21.76
CA LEU A 250 -3.39 15.84 -22.83
C LEU A 250 -4.60 15.56 -23.73
N PRO A 251 -5.25 16.60 -24.28
CA PRO A 251 -6.26 16.45 -25.32
C PRO A 251 -5.63 15.92 -26.62
N ASP A 252 -6.42 15.24 -27.45
CA ASP A 252 -5.91 14.48 -28.60
C ASP A 252 -5.16 15.34 -29.61
N GLU A 253 -5.55 16.60 -29.78
CA GLU A 253 -4.88 17.55 -30.68
C GLU A 253 -3.43 17.90 -30.28
N LEU A 254 -3.06 17.64 -29.01
CA LEU A 254 -1.71 17.85 -28.48
C LEU A 254 -0.86 16.56 -28.41
N LYS A 255 -1.46 15.42 -28.66
CA LYS A 255 -0.77 14.11 -28.70
C LYS A 255 -0.12 13.93 -30.08
N ARG A 256 1.13 14.32 -30.23
CA ARG A 256 1.89 14.22 -31.50
C ARG A 256 3.13 13.35 -31.33
#